data_165abd7771d05ac25ea47d65e69390e7
#
_entry.id   165abd7771d05ac25ea47d65e69390e7
#
_cell.length_a   1.000
_cell.length_b   1.000
_cell.length_c   1.000
_cell.angle_alpha   90.00
_cell.angle_beta   90.00
_cell.angle_gamma   90.00
#
_symmetry.space_group_name_H-M   'P 1'
#
loop_
_entity.id
_entity.type
_entity.pdbx_description
1 polymer ?
#
loop_
_entity_poly.entity_id
_entity_poly.type
_entity_poly.pdbx_seq_one_letter_code
_entity_poly.pdbx_strand_id
1 'polypeptide(L)'
;REPRIHIVNNYLTQELIEQAEGIVTINSSVGIESLLFDRPVIVTGRAFYNIPGLVMKADSETELLDALRHVKTFRSDQLLRRNFLHYLETDYLVPGKKFSRDEAHLRAMAARITRLLEQQSA
;
A
#
# COMPACT_ATOMS: atom_id res chain seq x y z
N ARG A 1 -19.27 -16.69 -17.19
CA ARG A 1 -17.97 -16.16 -16.75
C ARG A 1 -17.46 -15.11 -17.73
N GLU A 2 -17.13 -13.94 -17.24
CA GLU A 2 -16.59 -12.87 -18.08
C GLU A 2 -15.17 -13.26 -18.54
N PRO A 3 -14.89 -13.38 -19.87
CA PRO A 3 -13.60 -13.84 -20.36
C PRO A 3 -12.44 -12.87 -20.08
N ARG A 4 -12.73 -11.64 -19.68
CA ARG A 4 -11.73 -10.63 -19.29
C ARG A 4 -11.33 -10.72 -17.82
N ILE A 5 -12.01 -11.58 -17.04
CA ILE A 5 -11.72 -11.75 -15.61
C ILE A 5 -10.91 -13.04 -15.44
N HIS A 6 -9.73 -12.89 -14.86
CA HIS A 6 -8.83 -13.99 -14.58
C HIS A 6 -8.57 -14.09 -13.07
N ILE A 7 -8.79 -15.26 -12.51
CA ILE A 7 -8.48 -15.54 -11.12
C ILE A 7 -7.12 -16.24 -11.08
N VAL A 8 -6.14 -15.62 -10.42
CA VAL A 8 -4.78 -16.14 -10.34
C VAL A 8 -4.41 -16.41 -8.89
N ASN A 9 -3.94 -17.61 -8.61
CA ASN A 9 -3.60 -18.06 -7.25
C ASN A 9 -2.09 -18.28 -7.04
N ASN A 10 -1.35 -18.49 -8.11
CA ASN A 10 0.07 -18.86 -8.08
C ASN A 10 0.90 -17.87 -8.91
N TYR A 11 0.80 -16.58 -8.55
CA TYR A 11 1.57 -15.53 -9.19
C TYR A 11 2.31 -14.71 -8.14
N LEU A 12 3.51 -14.25 -8.47
CA LEU A 12 4.18 -13.28 -7.63
C LEU A 12 3.45 -11.93 -7.72
N THR A 13 3.03 -11.42 -6.59
CA THR A 13 2.31 -10.14 -6.51
C THR A 13 3.07 -9.02 -7.20
N GLN A 14 4.37 -8.98 -7.03
CA GLN A 14 5.25 -7.99 -7.67
C GLN A 14 5.10 -8.00 -9.19
N GLU A 15 5.12 -9.18 -9.83
CA GLU A 15 4.99 -9.30 -11.28
C GLU A 15 3.65 -8.77 -11.79
N LEU A 16 2.58 -9.03 -11.04
CA LEU A 16 1.25 -8.50 -11.37
C LEU A 16 1.22 -6.97 -11.26
N ILE A 17 1.80 -6.41 -10.21
CA ILE A 17 1.87 -4.97 -9.99
C ILE A 17 2.65 -4.29 -11.12
N GLU A 18 3.80 -4.83 -11.48
CA GLU A 18 4.65 -4.26 -12.53
C GLU A 18 3.95 -4.18 -13.89
N GLN A 19 3.07 -5.13 -14.19
CA GLN A 19 2.36 -5.20 -15.45
C GLN A 19 0.99 -4.52 -15.42
N ALA A 20 0.48 -4.16 -14.25
CA ALA A 20 -0.85 -3.57 -14.11
C ALA A 20 -0.85 -2.09 -14.51
N GLU A 21 -1.96 -1.64 -15.09
CA GLU A 21 -2.22 -0.21 -15.33
C GLU A 21 -2.68 0.51 -14.06
N GLY A 22 -3.20 -0.23 -13.10
CA GLY A 22 -3.61 0.26 -11.80
C GLY A 22 -4.02 -0.89 -10.91
N ILE A 23 -4.11 -0.64 -9.62
CA ILE A 23 -4.45 -1.62 -8.60
C ILE A 23 -5.66 -1.14 -7.81
N VAL A 24 -6.62 -2.04 -7.60
CA VAL A 24 -7.76 -1.80 -6.70
C VAL A 24 -7.57 -2.67 -5.48
N THR A 25 -7.64 -2.06 -4.32
CA THR A 25 -7.54 -2.78 -3.04
C THR A 25 -8.49 -2.20 -2.01
N ILE A 26 -8.88 -3.02 -1.05
CA ILE A 26 -9.67 -2.53 0.10
C ILE A 26 -8.74 -1.77 1.06
N ASN A 27 -7.75 -2.46 1.62
CA ASN A 27 -6.81 -1.89 2.59
C ASN A 27 -5.51 -2.71 2.69
N SER A 28 -5.20 -3.50 1.67
CA SER A 28 -4.04 -4.40 1.69
C SER A 28 -2.72 -3.66 1.56
N SER A 29 -1.66 -4.26 2.09
CA SER A 29 -0.28 -3.82 1.89
C SER A 29 0.14 -3.82 0.42
N VAL A 30 -0.58 -4.53 -0.45
CA VAL A 30 -0.40 -4.48 -1.90
C VAL A 30 -0.52 -3.05 -2.43
N GLY A 31 -1.36 -2.20 -1.80
CA GLY A 31 -1.44 -0.78 -2.14
C GLY A 31 -0.11 -0.06 -1.92
N ILE A 32 0.58 -0.34 -0.82
CA ILE A 32 1.91 0.22 -0.53
C ILE A 32 2.95 -0.30 -1.52
N GLU A 33 2.95 -1.61 -1.77
CA GLU A 33 3.86 -2.21 -2.75
C GLU A 33 3.67 -1.59 -4.12
N SER A 34 2.43 -1.31 -4.50
CA SER A 34 2.10 -0.65 -5.77
C SER A 34 2.68 0.77 -5.86
N LEU A 35 2.74 1.49 -4.75
CA LEU A 35 3.37 2.81 -4.69
C LEU A 35 4.89 2.75 -4.91
N LEU A 36 5.54 1.66 -4.51
CA LEU A 36 6.96 1.45 -4.80
C LEU A 36 7.23 1.39 -6.32
N PHE A 37 6.30 0.82 -7.08
CA PHE A 37 6.37 0.73 -8.53
C PHE A 37 5.71 1.90 -9.25
N ASP A 38 5.31 2.92 -8.51
CA ASP A 38 4.63 4.12 -9.04
C ASP A 38 3.37 3.76 -9.86
N ARG A 39 2.61 2.79 -9.39
CA ARG A 39 1.35 2.39 -10.02
C ARG A 39 0.18 3.10 -9.37
N PRO A 40 -0.83 3.52 -10.17
CA PRO A 40 -2.06 4.08 -9.61
C PRO A 40 -2.76 3.09 -8.68
N VAL A 41 -3.19 3.55 -7.52
CA VAL A 41 -3.90 2.74 -6.54
C VAL A 41 -5.27 3.34 -6.26
N ILE A 42 -6.30 2.51 -6.34
CA ILE A 42 -7.67 2.84 -5.93
C ILE A 42 -7.95 2.09 -4.63
N VAL A 43 -8.32 2.82 -3.59
CA VAL A 43 -8.63 2.27 -2.27
C VAL A 43 -10.14 2.33 -2.05
N THR A 44 -10.75 1.20 -1.77
CA THR A 44 -12.20 1.10 -1.53
C THR A 44 -12.57 0.94 -0.06
N GLY A 45 -11.59 0.72 0.81
CA GLY A 45 -11.78 0.60 2.25
C GLY A 45 -11.01 1.65 3.04
N ARG A 46 -10.85 1.39 4.32
CA ARG A 46 -10.04 2.24 5.20
C ARG A 46 -8.59 1.74 5.19
N ALA A 47 -7.69 2.60 4.77
CA ALA A 47 -6.27 2.31 4.76
C ALA A 47 -5.50 3.55 5.25
N PHE A 48 -4.43 3.35 6.00
CA PHE A 48 -3.64 4.46 6.52
C PHE A 48 -2.89 5.23 5.42
N TYR A 49 -2.68 4.61 4.27
CA TYR A 49 -2.08 5.25 3.09
C TYR A 49 -3.11 5.94 2.19
N ASN A 50 -4.37 6.01 2.61
CA ASN A 50 -5.41 6.75 1.90
C ASN A 50 -5.22 8.25 2.12
N ILE A 51 -4.28 8.82 1.36
CA ILE A 51 -3.90 10.22 1.45
C ILE A 51 -4.24 10.88 0.11
N PRO A 52 -4.96 12.01 0.10
CA PRO A 52 -5.25 12.74 -1.14
C PRO A 52 -3.97 13.10 -1.89
N GLY A 53 -3.95 12.84 -3.19
CA GLY A 53 -2.77 13.03 -4.02
C GLY A 53 -1.83 11.83 -4.09
N LEU A 54 -1.92 10.90 -3.14
CA LEU A 54 -1.15 9.66 -3.12
C LEU A 54 -1.88 8.52 -3.84
N VAL A 55 -3.14 8.32 -3.47
CA VAL A 55 -4.02 7.29 -4.03
C VAL A 55 -5.38 7.89 -4.38
N MET A 56 -6.18 7.14 -5.15
CA MET A 56 -7.58 7.47 -5.39
C MET A 56 -8.46 6.72 -4.39
N LYS A 57 -9.43 7.41 -3.81
CA LYS A 57 -10.42 6.82 -2.89
C LYS A 57 -11.75 6.62 -3.62
N ALA A 58 -12.37 5.47 -3.39
CA ALA A 58 -13.71 5.18 -3.89
C ALA A 58 -14.56 4.59 -2.77
N ASP A 59 -15.61 5.31 -2.36
CA ASP A 59 -16.52 4.91 -1.29
C ASP A 59 -17.85 4.36 -1.80
N SER A 60 -18.05 4.37 -3.12
CA SER A 60 -19.25 3.90 -3.78
C SER A 60 -18.92 3.26 -5.13
N GLU A 61 -19.87 2.54 -5.69
CA GLU A 61 -19.73 1.98 -7.05
C GLU A 61 -19.49 3.09 -8.09
N THR A 62 -20.22 4.20 -7.98
CA THR A 62 -20.05 5.33 -8.88
C THR A 62 -18.64 5.91 -8.81
N GLU A 63 -18.13 6.10 -7.61
CA GLU A 63 -16.76 6.61 -7.40
C GLU A 63 -15.72 5.61 -7.91
N LEU A 64 -15.94 4.31 -7.72
CA LEU A 64 -15.05 3.28 -8.24
C LEU A 64 -15.00 3.31 -9.77
N LEU A 65 -16.15 3.39 -10.42
CA LEU A 65 -16.21 3.48 -11.88
C LEU A 65 -15.51 4.73 -12.40
N ASP A 66 -15.69 5.86 -11.73
CA ASP A 66 -15.01 7.10 -12.07
C ASP A 66 -13.49 6.98 -11.91
N ALA A 67 -13.03 6.43 -10.80
CA ALA A 67 -11.60 6.19 -10.56
C ALA A 67 -11.00 5.24 -11.62
N LEU A 68 -11.72 4.18 -11.98
CA LEU A 68 -11.29 3.25 -13.02
C LEU A 68 -11.15 3.94 -14.40
N ARG A 69 -12.01 4.90 -14.72
CA ARG A 69 -11.90 5.68 -15.96
C ARG A 69 -10.65 6.54 -15.99
N HIS A 70 -10.15 6.97 -14.84
CA HIS A 70 -9.00 7.86 -14.72
C HIS A 70 -7.70 7.12 -14.36
N VAL A 71 -7.73 5.81 -14.19
CA VAL A 71 -6.58 5.04 -13.71
C VAL A 71 -5.34 5.18 -14.60
N LYS A 72 -5.53 5.25 -15.91
CA LYS A 72 -4.41 5.37 -16.86
C LYS A 72 -3.73 6.74 -16.84
N THR A 73 -4.45 7.77 -16.46
CA THR A 73 -3.96 9.15 -16.45
C THR A 73 -3.61 9.66 -15.06
N PHE A 74 -4.08 8.98 -14.02
CA PHE A 74 -3.72 9.35 -12.65
C PHE A 74 -2.22 9.20 -12.41
N ARG A 75 -1.66 10.20 -11.75
CA ARG A 75 -0.28 10.16 -11.25
C ARG A 75 -0.29 10.64 -9.81
N SER A 76 0.31 9.87 -8.91
CA SER A 76 0.52 10.33 -7.55
C SER A 76 1.46 11.53 -7.52
N ASP A 77 1.25 12.42 -6.54
CA ASP A 77 2.20 13.50 -6.26
C ASP A 77 3.54 12.86 -5.89
N GLN A 78 4.56 13.10 -6.68
CA GLN A 78 5.86 12.42 -6.55
C GLN A 78 6.61 12.82 -5.28
N LEU A 79 6.46 14.06 -4.83
CA LEU A 79 7.06 14.49 -3.57
C LEU A 79 6.36 13.83 -2.38
N LEU A 80 5.03 13.83 -2.39
CA LEU A 80 4.21 13.18 -1.37
C LEU A 80 4.50 11.67 -1.33
N ARG A 81 4.56 11.01 -2.48
CA ARG A 81 4.88 9.60 -2.59
C ARG A 81 6.26 9.27 -1.99
N ARG A 82 7.27 10.04 -2.36
CA ARG A 82 8.63 9.85 -1.85
C ARG A 82 8.71 10.06 -0.35
N ASN A 83 8.09 11.11 0.16
CA ASN A 83 8.07 11.41 1.58
C ASN A 83 7.30 10.34 2.37
N PHE A 84 6.19 9.83 1.83
CA PHE A 84 5.42 8.78 2.46
C PHE A 84 6.21 7.46 2.54
N LEU A 85 6.86 7.06 1.46
CA LEU A 85 7.68 5.84 1.43
C LEU A 85 8.89 5.96 2.38
N HIS A 86 9.51 7.13 2.44
CA HIS A 86 10.59 7.40 3.39
C HIS A 86 10.11 7.32 4.86
N TYR A 87 8.96 7.90 5.15
CA TYR A 87 8.34 7.79 6.48
C TYR A 87 8.07 6.34 6.88
N LEU A 88 7.54 5.53 5.96
CA LEU A 88 7.32 4.11 6.21
C LEU A 88 8.62 3.39 6.56
N GLU A 89 9.67 3.63 5.81
CA GLU A 89 10.97 2.99 6.02
C GLU A 89 11.61 3.38 7.35
N THR A 90 11.56 4.66 7.70
CA THR A 90 12.32 5.19 8.85
C THR A 90 11.52 5.20 10.15
N ASP A 91 10.23 5.49 10.10
CA ASP A 91 9.44 5.81 11.30
C ASP A 91 8.31 4.83 11.58
N TYR A 92 7.80 4.15 10.58
CA TYR A 92 6.61 3.30 10.72
C TYR A 92 6.92 1.81 10.71
N LEU A 93 7.69 1.34 9.73
CA LEU A 93 8.00 -0.08 9.59
C LEU A 93 9.20 -0.48 10.44
N VAL A 94 9.16 -1.73 10.89
CA VAL A 94 10.30 -2.37 11.55
C VAL A 94 11.02 -3.22 10.51
N PRO A 95 12.35 -3.07 10.33
CA PRO A 95 13.12 -3.87 9.39
C PRO A 95 12.97 -5.37 9.66
N GLY A 96 12.82 -6.16 8.62
CA GLY A 96 12.73 -7.62 8.70
C GLY A 96 11.57 -8.20 7.87
N LYS A 97 11.45 -9.51 7.89
CA LYS A 97 10.39 -10.25 7.22
C LYS A 97 9.29 -10.61 8.20
N LYS A 98 8.03 -10.53 7.76
CA LYS A 98 6.83 -10.77 8.59
C LYS A 98 6.87 -12.09 9.39
N PHE A 99 7.43 -13.14 8.83
CA PHE A 99 7.51 -14.45 9.48
C PHE A 99 8.95 -14.86 9.83
N SER A 100 9.86 -13.90 9.85
CA SER A 100 11.23 -14.16 10.25
C SER A 100 11.29 -14.44 11.75
N ARG A 101 12.04 -15.48 12.12
CA ARG A 101 12.42 -15.75 13.51
C ARG A 101 13.79 -15.16 13.86
N ASP A 102 14.27 -14.27 13.02
CA ASP A 102 15.54 -13.57 13.25
C ASP A 102 15.43 -12.75 14.56
N GLU A 103 16.36 -13.00 15.44
CA GLU A 103 16.43 -12.34 16.74
C GLU A 103 16.60 -10.83 16.62
N ALA A 104 17.37 -10.37 15.63
CA ALA A 104 17.53 -8.94 15.37
C ALA A 104 16.21 -8.27 15.00
N HIS A 105 15.38 -8.95 14.17
CA HIS A 105 14.06 -8.46 13.81
C HIS A 105 13.12 -8.41 15.01
N LEU A 106 13.10 -9.46 15.85
CA LEU A 106 12.28 -9.50 17.05
C LEU A 106 12.68 -8.41 18.05
N ARG A 107 13.97 -8.15 18.22
CA ARG A 107 14.47 -7.05 19.06
C ARG A 107 14.07 -5.69 18.50
N ALA A 108 14.17 -5.49 17.20
CA ALA A 108 13.74 -4.25 16.54
C ALA A 108 12.25 -4.01 16.72
N MET A 109 11.41 -5.04 16.61
CA MET A 109 9.97 -4.94 16.88
C MET A 109 9.69 -4.58 18.34
N ALA A 110 10.33 -5.26 19.28
CA ALA A 110 10.17 -4.98 20.72
C ALA A 110 10.56 -3.54 21.05
N ALA A 111 11.69 -3.06 20.55
CA ALA A 111 12.14 -1.69 20.75
C ALA A 111 11.16 -0.68 20.16
N ARG A 112 10.60 -0.95 19.00
CA ARG A 112 9.58 -0.08 18.37
C ARG A 112 8.30 -0.01 19.19
N ILE A 113 7.81 -1.15 19.68
CA ILE A 113 6.61 -1.22 20.51
C ILE A 113 6.83 -0.45 21.82
N THR A 114 7.96 -0.66 22.49
CA THR A 114 8.30 0.05 23.73
C THR A 114 8.31 1.57 23.52
N ARG A 115 8.94 2.04 22.46
CA ARG A 115 9.01 3.47 22.14
C ARG A 115 7.61 4.07 21.89
N LEU A 116 6.74 3.34 21.18
CA LEU A 116 5.38 3.79 20.92
C LEU A 116 4.55 3.88 22.20
N LEU A 117 4.70 2.92 23.11
CA LEU A 117 4.02 2.93 24.42
C LEU A 117 4.50 4.10 25.28
N GLU A 118 5.80 4.39 25.29
CA GLU A 118 6.38 5.53 26.02
C GLU A 118 5.84 6.87 25.48
N GLN A 119 5.70 7.01 24.16
CA GLN A 119 5.14 8.21 23.53
C GLN A 119 3.67 8.44 23.91
N GLN A 120 2.89 7.38 24.13
CA GLN A 120 1.49 7.48 24.55
C GLN A 120 1.35 7.82 26.04
N SER A 121 2.34 7.50 26.85
CA SER A 121 2.34 7.76 28.29
C SER A 121 2.83 9.14 28.68
N ALA A 122 3.37 9.89 27.75
CA ALA A 122 3.89 11.24 27.96
C ALA A 122 2.79 12.31 27.95
#